data_53ab8c8827789383f64ced228207c71d
#
_entry.id   53ab8c8827789383f64ced228207c71d
#
_cell.length_a   1.000
_cell.length_b   1.000
_cell.length_c   1.000
_cell.angle_alpha   90.00
_cell.angle_beta   90.00
_cell.angle_gamma   90.00
#
_symmetry.space_group_name_H-M   'P 1'
#
loop_
_entity.id
_entity.type
_entity.pdbx_description
1 polymer ?
#
loop_
_entity_poly.entity_id
_entity_poly.type
_entity_poly.pdbx_seq_one_letter_code
_entity_poly.pdbx_strand_id
1 'polypeptide(L)'
;MKSNKDYKKLDDDQVVSIVDTNLRRSIGYYDSELSKERRQVMDYYSAKLPRPAHDGNSKYVSQDVYDAVESMKAALLETFSTGNKTLRFTPQNADDVPMAEVCTEYTDYVLHRQNNLFDTMQTVIHDGLIARAGVAKVYWATQDESSLEYVEGLTEEELDALLAEENVEIEEISEDEFGMFSGELRVTRDTSQVVVEAIAPEEFLIEPQAKSLDDVSFCAHRTKKSISELIEMGYDEDLVAKIGDNEDTDFDNDPEILSRFDNMGSDSGFNSKGYQRQTRQITVVEAFIELDIEATGVAELYRVVKASGTLLEKEIVNRRPFVAFVPLPIPHAFHGNNFAEKLLGIQNARTVLTRSILDHAMVTNNPRYTVVKGGLTNPRELIDNRVGGIVNVTRPDAINPMPQASLNPFVFQTIQMLDEDKEDTSGVSRLSQGLNKDAISKQNSAAMVEQLATMSQQRQKIIARNFANNFLKPLFNMVYSLVVENESEEKIVELAGRYVPINPSQWADKRDVQVEFHLGY
;
A
#
# COMPACT_ATOMS: atom_id res chain seq x y z
N MET A 1 -18.08 21.89 45.33
CA MET A 1 -16.63 21.95 45.08
C MET A 1 -16.41 22.67 43.78
N LYS A 2 -15.84 23.85 43.84
CA LYS A 2 -15.59 24.71 42.69
C LYS A 2 -14.28 24.21 42.03
N SER A 3 -14.36 23.59 40.88
CA SER A 3 -13.23 23.49 39.99
C SER A 3 -13.43 24.54 38.90
N ASN A 4 -12.98 25.76 39.19
CA ASN A 4 -12.82 26.79 38.17
C ASN A 4 -11.49 26.49 37.46
N LYS A 5 -11.45 25.49 36.59
CA LYS A 5 -10.41 25.39 35.57
C LYS A 5 -10.87 26.31 34.45
N ASP A 6 -10.21 27.45 34.30
CA ASP A 6 -10.37 28.35 33.16
C ASP A 6 -9.87 27.62 31.92
N TYR A 7 -10.74 26.82 31.28
CA TYR A 7 -10.52 26.31 29.94
C TYR A 7 -10.54 27.52 29.01
N LYS A 8 -9.46 27.72 28.27
CA LYS A 8 -9.39 28.77 27.24
C LYS A 8 -9.65 28.13 25.88
N LYS A 9 -10.46 28.81 25.06
CA LYS A 9 -10.57 28.48 23.66
C LYS A 9 -9.19 28.51 23.00
N LEU A 10 -8.94 27.53 22.14
CA LEU A 10 -7.72 27.48 21.35
C LEU A 10 -7.90 28.34 20.08
N ASP A 11 -6.92 29.17 19.81
CA ASP A 11 -6.82 29.85 18.51
C ASP A 11 -6.17 28.94 17.44
N ASP A 12 -6.24 29.36 16.20
CA ASP A 12 -5.75 28.56 15.07
C ASP A 12 -4.23 28.31 15.13
N ASP A 13 -3.45 29.28 15.61
CA ASP A 13 -1.99 29.13 15.77
C ASP A 13 -1.66 28.10 16.87
N GLN A 14 -2.46 28.06 17.94
CA GLN A 14 -2.32 27.07 18.99
C GLN A 14 -2.69 25.68 18.51
N VAL A 15 -3.75 25.53 17.71
CA VAL A 15 -4.14 24.26 17.09
C VAL A 15 -3.02 23.75 16.20
N VAL A 16 -2.49 24.57 15.31
CA VAL A 16 -1.34 24.22 14.45
C VAL A 16 -0.13 23.80 15.27
N SER A 17 0.19 24.54 16.35
CA SER A 17 1.33 24.20 17.23
C SER A 17 1.17 22.85 17.93
N ILE A 18 -0.06 22.50 18.38
CA ILE A 18 -0.36 21.20 19.00
C ILE A 18 -0.23 20.08 17.95
N VAL A 19 -0.79 20.29 16.75
CA VAL A 19 -0.66 19.33 15.63
C VAL A 19 0.80 19.12 15.28
N ASP A 20 1.60 20.18 15.18
CA ASP A 20 3.04 20.10 14.90
C ASP A 20 3.81 19.32 15.97
N THR A 21 3.45 19.50 17.21
CA THR A 21 4.10 18.77 18.31
C THR A 21 3.84 17.26 18.21
N ASN A 22 2.58 16.87 17.96
CA ASN A 22 2.22 15.46 17.78
C ASN A 22 2.81 14.89 16.49
N LEU A 23 2.82 15.67 15.41
CA LEU A 23 3.43 15.29 14.14
C LEU A 23 4.91 14.99 14.29
N ARG A 24 5.69 15.89 14.91
CA ARG A 24 7.13 15.67 15.19
C ARG A 24 7.39 14.44 16.03
N ARG A 25 6.53 14.17 17.02
CA ARG A 25 6.63 12.97 17.86
C ARG A 25 6.41 11.70 17.04
N SER A 26 5.41 11.71 16.16
CA SER A 26 5.10 10.57 15.28
C SER A 26 6.18 10.35 14.21
N ILE A 27 6.70 11.43 13.61
CA ILE A 27 7.82 11.37 12.67
C ILE A 27 9.08 10.83 13.36
N GLY A 28 9.41 11.30 14.56
CA GLY A 28 10.56 10.81 15.31
C GLY A 28 10.50 9.31 15.60
N TYR A 29 9.32 8.77 15.91
CA TYR A 29 9.10 7.33 16.07
C TYR A 29 9.26 6.59 14.73
N TYR A 30 8.64 7.11 13.67
CA TYR A 30 8.73 6.54 12.33
C TYR A 30 10.19 6.45 11.87
N ASP A 31 10.97 7.54 11.95
CA ASP A 31 12.36 7.60 11.50
C ASP A 31 13.30 6.71 12.31
N SER A 32 13.09 6.63 13.63
CA SER A 32 14.00 5.87 14.51
C SER A 32 13.77 4.37 14.43
N GLU A 33 12.52 3.93 14.40
CA GLU A 33 12.13 2.54 14.60
C GLU A 33 11.61 1.85 13.33
N LEU A 34 10.77 2.54 12.55
CA LEU A 34 10.07 1.90 11.44
C LEU A 34 10.79 2.01 10.10
N SER A 35 11.22 3.21 9.72
CA SER A 35 11.77 3.50 8.40
C SER A 35 13.02 2.66 8.09
N LYS A 36 13.94 2.53 9.04
CA LYS A 36 15.17 1.75 8.86
C LYS A 36 14.90 0.26 8.63
N GLU A 37 13.99 -0.30 9.42
CA GLU A 37 13.61 -1.70 9.29
C GLU A 37 12.91 -1.95 7.96
N ARG A 38 11.93 -1.12 7.61
CA ARG A 38 11.16 -1.21 6.36
C ARG A 38 12.08 -1.13 5.15
N ARG A 39 13.03 -0.18 5.14
CA ARG A 39 14.04 -0.08 4.08
C ARG A 39 14.88 -1.34 3.98
N GLN A 40 15.37 -1.85 5.11
CA GLN A 40 16.16 -3.10 5.12
C GLN A 40 15.36 -4.26 4.52
N VAL A 41 14.10 -4.44 4.94
CA VAL A 41 13.22 -5.48 4.42
C VAL A 41 12.99 -5.32 2.91
N MET A 42 12.77 -4.09 2.43
CA MET A 42 12.63 -3.80 0.99
C MET A 42 13.90 -4.16 0.20
N ASP A 43 15.08 -3.87 0.73
CA ASP A 43 16.34 -4.21 0.08
C ASP A 43 16.55 -5.74 -0.01
N TYR A 44 16.10 -6.50 1.00
CA TYR A 44 16.09 -7.97 0.95
C TYR A 44 15.03 -8.51 -0.02
N TYR A 45 13.83 -7.94 0.00
CA TYR A 45 12.77 -8.29 -0.94
C TYR A 45 13.20 -8.08 -2.40
N SER A 46 13.90 -6.98 -2.67
CA SER A 46 14.42 -6.64 -4.00
C SER A 46 15.73 -7.37 -4.34
N ALA A 47 16.20 -8.31 -3.51
CA ALA A 47 17.46 -9.03 -3.68
C ALA A 47 18.71 -8.13 -3.81
N LYS A 48 18.68 -6.91 -3.25
CA LYS A 48 19.84 -6.03 -3.16
C LYS A 48 20.79 -6.44 -2.03
N LEU A 49 20.26 -7.06 -0.98
CA LEU A 49 20.98 -7.57 0.18
C LEU A 49 20.88 -9.10 0.29
N PRO A 50 21.91 -9.76 0.84
CA PRO A 50 23.20 -9.22 1.29
C PRO A 50 24.15 -8.95 0.12
N ARG A 51 24.94 -7.88 0.25
CA ARG A 51 25.95 -7.54 -0.77
C ARG A 51 27.10 -8.57 -0.79
N PRO A 52 27.74 -8.81 -1.95
CA PRO A 52 28.95 -9.63 -2.01
C PRO A 52 30.09 -8.99 -1.20
N ALA A 53 30.91 -9.82 -0.55
CA ALA A 53 31.98 -9.33 0.31
C ALA A 53 33.13 -8.67 -0.48
N HIS A 54 33.41 -9.18 -1.68
CA HIS A 54 34.52 -8.72 -2.52
C HIS A 54 34.13 -8.73 -4.00
N ASP A 55 34.73 -7.83 -4.77
CA ASP A 55 34.63 -7.87 -6.23
C ASP A 55 35.34 -9.13 -6.76
N GLY A 56 34.66 -9.83 -7.67
CA GLY A 56 35.13 -11.11 -8.23
C GLY A 56 34.51 -12.36 -7.60
N ASN A 57 33.81 -12.24 -6.46
CA ASN A 57 33.00 -13.31 -5.88
C ASN A 57 31.62 -13.37 -6.52
N SER A 58 30.92 -14.49 -6.31
CA SER A 58 29.54 -14.67 -6.77
C SER A 58 28.64 -13.55 -6.25
N LYS A 59 27.84 -12.97 -7.16
CA LYS A 59 26.84 -11.94 -6.84
C LYS A 59 25.45 -12.52 -6.56
N TYR A 60 25.32 -13.85 -6.52
CA TYR A 60 24.05 -14.51 -6.25
C TYR A 60 23.42 -14.01 -4.93
N VAL A 61 22.12 -13.76 -4.95
CA VAL A 61 21.32 -13.46 -3.77
C VAL A 61 20.10 -14.38 -3.80
N SER A 62 19.84 -15.08 -2.70
CA SER A 62 18.63 -15.88 -2.54
C SER A 62 17.41 -14.97 -2.43
N GLN A 63 16.26 -15.40 -2.96
CA GLN A 63 15.04 -14.62 -3.00
C GLN A 63 13.98 -15.15 -2.02
N ASP A 64 14.41 -15.60 -0.84
CA ASP A 64 13.52 -16.25 0.14
C ASP A 64 12.42 -15.33 0.66
N VAL A 65 12.76 -14.05 0.87
CA VAL A 65 11.81 -13.02 1.30
C VAL A 65 10.78 -12.76 0.21
N TYR A 66 11.23 -12.56 -1.04
CA TYR A 66 10.37 -12.34 -2.18
C TYR A 66 9.38 -13.51 -2.38
N ASP A 67 9.88 -14.74 -2.41
CA ASP A 67 9.07 -15.93 -2.63
C ASP A 67 7.99 -16.10 -1.54
N ALA A 68 8.35 -15.86 -0.27
CA ALA A 68 7.42 -16.01 0.83
C ALA A 68 6.34 -14.92 0.84
N VAL A 69 6.71 -13.66 0.58
CA VAL A 69 5.78 -12.53 0.53
C VAL A 69 4.82 -12.68 -0.63
N GLU A 70 5.33 -12.98 -1.85
CA GLU A 70 4.48 -13.13 -3.03
C GLU A 70 3.55 -14.35 -2.92
N SER A 71 4.01 -15.45 -2.34
CA SER A 71 3.18 -16.63 -2.12
C SER A 71 2.07 -16.37 -1.09
N MET A 72 2.38 -15.67 0.00
CA MET A 72 1.38 -15.29 1.00
C MET A 72 0.37 -14.30 0.40
N LYS A 73 0.83 -13.29 -0.34
CA LYS A 73 -0.02 -12.33 -1.03
C LYS A 73 -0.96 -13.02 -2.01
N ALA A 74 -0.45 -13.94 -2.84
CA ALA A 74 -1.25 -14.69 -3.80
C ALA A 74 -2.33 -15.53 -3.10
N ALA A 75 -1.98 -16.23 -2.01
CA ALA A 75 -2.93 -17.05 -1.25
C ALA A 75 -4.06 -16.21 -0.61
N LEU A 76 -3.72 -15.02 -0.09
CA LEU A 76 -4.71 -14.10 0.47
C LEU A 76 -5.61 -13.53 -0.62
N LEU A 77 -5.04 -13.06 -1.73
CA LEU A 77 -5.83 -12.53 -2.85
C LEU A 77 -6.75 -13.59 -3.45
N GLU A 78 -6.28 -14.83 -3.63
CA GLU A 78 -7.11 -15.94 -4.10
C GLU A 78 -8.30 -16.17 -3.18
N THR A 79 -8.08 -16.15 -1.86
CA THR A 79 -9.13 -16.36 -0.87
C THR A 79 -10.25 -15.30 -0.98
N PHE A 80 -9.91 -14.05 -1.30
CA PHE A 80 -10.87 -12.93 -1.32
C PHE A 80 -11.37 -12.53 -2.70
N SER A 81 -10.69 -12.93 -3.79
CA SER A 81 -11.09 -12.59 -5.16
C SER A 81 -11.94 -13.67 -5.84
N THR A 82 -11.88 -14.93 -5.39
CA THR A 82 -12.60 -16.05 -6.03
C THR A 82 -14.02 -16.26 -5.52
N GLY A 83 -14.42 -15.61 -4.42
CA GLY A 83 -15.76 -15.77 -3.82
C GLY A 83 -16.78 -14.79 -4.40
N ASN A 84 -17.92 -15.32 -4.88
CA ASN A 84 -19.11 -14.51 -5.13
C ASN A 84 -19.64 -13.98 -3.79
N LYS A 85 -19.41 -12.67 -3.50
CA LYS A 85 -19.88 -11.97 -2.29
C LYS A 85 -19.22 -12.48 -0.99
N THR A 86 -17.98 -12.08 -0.79
CA THR A 86 -17.19 -12.38 0.42
C THR A 86 -17.78 -11.73 1.68
N LEU A 87 -18.45 -10.60 1.53
CA LEU A 87 -19.07 -9.83 2.58
C LEU A 87 -20.58 -9.71 2.32
N ARG A 88 -21.38 -9.81 3.39
CA ARG A 88 -22.84 -9.64 3.32
C ARG A 88 -23.33 -8.84 4.52
N PHE A 89 -24.31 -7.97 4.27
CA PHE A 89 -25.10 -7.43 5.35
C PHE A 89 -26.11 -8.48 5.83
N THR A 90 -26.12 -8.71 7.13
CA THR A 90 -27.06 -9.65 7.75
C THR A 90 -28.28 -8.88 8.22
N PRO A 91 -29.50 -9.23 7.74
CA PRO A 91 -30.71 -8.60 8.20
C PRO A 91 -30.95 -8.91 9.69
N GLN A 92 -31.35 -7.92 10.46
CA GLN A 92 -31.72 -8.13 11.86
C GLN A 92 -33.17 -8.58 12.01
N ASN A 93 -34.06 -8.19 11.09
CA ASN A 93 -35.45 -8.53 11.05
C ASN A 93 -35.85 -9.15 9.69
N ALA A 94 -36.96 -9.88 9.67
CA ALA A 94 -37.45 -10.51 8.44
C ALA A 94 -37.77 -9.50 7.32
N ASP A 95 -38.20 -8.30 7.69
CA ASP A 95 -38.56 -7.23 6.75
C ASP A 95 -37.32 -6.54 6.14
N ASP A 96 -36.13 -6.76 6.74
CA ASP A 96 -34.88 -6.15 6.28
C ASP A 96 -34.12 -6.99 5.25
N VAL A 97 -34.57 -8.22 4.98
CA VAL A 97 -33.89 -9.16 4.07
C VAL A 97 -33.71 -8.59 2.66
N PRO A 98 -34.72 -8.05 1.97
CA PRO A 98 -34.54 -7.49 0.63
C PRO A 98 -33.60 -6.28 0.62
N MET A 99 -33.69 -5.44 1.66
CA MET A 99 -32.85 -4.24 1.79
C MET A 99 -31.38 -4.60 2.05
N ALA A 100 -31.11 -5.56 2.94
CA ALA A 100 -29.75 -6.03 3.22
C ALA A 100 -29.07 -6.61 1.97
N GLU A 101 -29.82 -7.27 1.09
CA GLU A 101 -29.30 -7.77 -0.18
C GLU A 101 -28.94 -6.62 -1.13
N VAL A 102 -29.81 -5.63 -1.28
CA VAL A 102 -29.56 -4.44 -2.12
C VAL A 102 -28.39 -3.63 -1.58
N CYS A 103 -28.32 -3.39 -0.27
CA CYS A 103 -27.18 -2.71 0.36
C CYS A 103 -25.85 -3.45 0.10
N THR A 104 -25.89 -4.78 0.19
CA THR A 104 -24.71 -5.62 -0.09
C THR A 104 -24.27 -5.47 -1.54
N GLU A 105 -25.20 -5.59 -2.48
CA GLU A 105 -24.92 -5.49 -3.92
C GLU A 105 -24.42 -4.10 -4.32
N TYR A 106 -24.99 -3.07 -3.73
CA TYR A 106 -24.55 -1.70 -4.03
C TYR A 106 -23.19 -1.37 -3.42
N THR A 107 -22.94 -1.77 -2.18
CA THR A 107 -21.62 -1.56 -1.57
C THR A 107 -20.53 -2.34 -2.33
N ASP A 108 -20.85 -3.55 -2.80
CA ASP A 108 -19.96 -4.35 -3.65
C ASP A 108 -19.71 -3.65 -5.01
N TYR A 109 -20.75 -3.06 -5.61
CA TYR A 109 -20.63 -2.25 -6.83
C TYR A 109 -19.70 -1.04 -6.62
N VAL A 110 -19.87 -0.29 -5.52
CA VAL A 110 -19.00 0.86 -5.20
C VAL A 110 -17.54 0.41 -5.05
N LEU A 111 -17.31 -0.69 -4.35
CA LEU A 111 -15.95 -1.20 -4.11
C LEU A 111 -15.27 -1.76 -5.37
N HIS A 112 -16.00 -2.47 -6.21
CA HIS A 112 -15.41 -3.18 -7.36
C HIS A 112 -15.52 -2.44 -8.69
N ARG A 113 -16.57 -1.62 -8.88
CA ARG A 113 -16.82 -0.89 -10.13
C ARG A 113 -16.39 0.56 -10.09
N GLN A 114 -16.70 1.29 -9.03
CA GLN A 114 -16.28 2.67 -8.85
C GLN A 114 -14.82 2.75 -8.36
N ASN A 115 -14.43 1.81 -7.48
CA ASN A 115 -13.08 1.68 -6.98
C ASN A 115 -12.45 0.37 -7.46
N ASN A 116 -11.14 0.33 -7.63
CA ASN A 116 -10.42 -0.90 -7.92
C ASN A 116 -10.00 -1.59 -6.61
N LEU A 117 -10.98 -2.24 -5.93
CA LEU A 117 -10.74 -2.90 -4.65
C LEU A 117 -9.61 -3.95 -4.74
N PHE A 118 -9.49 -4.65 -5.87
CA PHE A 118 -8.45 -5.67 -6.04
C PHE A 118 -7.04 -5.07 -5.94
N ASP A 119 -6.79 -3.95 -6.59
CA ASP A 119 -5.50 -3.25 -6.56
C ASP A 119 -5.20 -2.70 -5.16
N THR A 120 -6.22 -2.10 -4.52
CA THR A 120 -6.11 -1.63 -3.13
C THR A 120 -5.79 -2.78 -2.17
N MET A 121 -6.48 -3.93 -2.29
CA MET A 121 -6.17 -5.12 -1.48
C MET A 121 -4.75 -5.63 -1.73
N GLN A 122 -4.33 -5.72 -3.00
CA GLN A 122 -2.98 -6.16 -3.35
C GLN A 122 -1.92 -5.27 -2.70
N THR A 123 -2.09 -3.95 -2.76
CA THR A 123 -1.16 -2.98 -2.17
C THR A 123 -1.16 -3.06 -0.65
N VAL A 124 -2.32 -3.06 -0.01
CA VAL A 124 -2.46 -3.13 1.46
C VAL A 124 -1.90 -4.44 2.02
N ILE A 125 -2.13 -5.57 1.36
CA ILE A 125 -1.57 -6.85 1.78
C ILE A 125 -0.05 -6.83 1.64
N HIS A 126 0.48 -6.31 0.54
CA HIS A 126 1.91 -6.18 0.31
C HIS A 126 2.58 -5.32 1.41
N ASP A 127 2.04 -4.14 1.66
CA ASP A 127 2.56 -3.23 2.69
C ASP A 127 2.44 -3.83 4.08
N GLY A 128 1.34 -4.51 4.39
CA GLY A 128 1.19 -5.25 5.65
C GLY A 128 2.28 -6.28 5.88
N LEU A 129 2.65 -7.05 4.86
CA LEU A 129 3.66 -8.10 4.93
C LEU A 129 5.10 -7.54 5.05
N ILE A 130 5.39 -6.39 4.44
CA ILE A 130 6.72 -5.78 4.41
C ILE A 130 6.89 -4.70 5.47
N ALA A 131 5.87 -3.86 5.68
CA ALA A 131 5.95 -2.65 6.50
C ALA A 131 5.21 -2.74 7.84
N ARG A 132 4.88 -3.95 8.34
CA ARG A 132 4.14 -4.27 9.57
C ARG A 132 2.65 -3.95 9.53
N ALA A 133 2.21 -2.95 8.78
CA ALA A 133 0.81 -2.57 8.60
C ALA A 133 0.61 -2.01 7.20
N GLY A 134 -0.45 -2.40 6.53
CA GLY A 134 -0.95 -1.75 5.32
C GLY A 134 -2.19 -0.93 5.68
N VAL A 135 -2.28 0.29 5.20
CA VAL A 135 -3.35 1.24 5.53
C VAL A 135 -4.05 1.68 4.26
N ALA A 136 -5.37 1.79 4.32
CA ALA A 136 -6.17 2.43 3.29
C ALA A 136 -7.00 3.57 3.90
N LYS A 137 -7.23 4.60 3.08
CA LYS A 137 -8.10 5.73 3.39
C LYS A 137 -9.39 5.60 2.62
N VAL A 138 -10.50 5.91 3.29
CA VAL A 138 -11.85 5.86 2.73
C VAL A 138 -12.52 7.20 2.97
N TYR A 139 -12.85 7.91 1.92
CA TYR A 139 -13.43 9.24 2.05
C TYR A 139 -14.40 9.53 0.90
N TRP A 140 -15.23 10.53 1.08
CA TRP A 140 -16.08 11.07 0.03
C TRP A 140 -15.30 12.13 -0.76
N ALA A 141 -15.13 11.93 -2.06
CA ALA A 141 -14.54 12.90 -2.95
C ALA A 141 -15.65 13.67 -3.65
N THR A 142 -15.74 14.96 -3.36
CA THR A 142 -16.60 15.87 -4.12
C THR A 142 -15.87 16.24 -5.41
N GLN A 143 -16.47 15.90 -6.53
CA GLN A 143 -15.87 16.16 -7.84
C GLN A 143 -16.95 16.53 -8.84
N ASP A 144 -16.77 17.69 -9.48
CA ASP A 144 -17.60 18.14 -10.57
C ASP A 144 -16.84 17.95 -11.89
N GLU A 145 -17.44 17.26 -12.83
CA GLU A 145 -16.90 17.09 -14.18
C GLU A 145 -17.67 17.99 -15.15
N SER A 146 -16.95 18.95 -15.76
CA SER A 146 -17.52 19.83 -16.76
C SER A 146 -17.20 19.31 -18.16
N SER A 147 -18.22 19.07 -18.97
CA SER A 147 -18.12 18.68 -20.37
C SER A 147 -18.74 19.73 -21.28
N LEU A 148 -18.12 19.97 -22.44
CA LEU A 148 -18.72 20.79 -23.49
C LEU A 148 -19.60 19.89 -24.36
N GLU A 149 -20.89 20.17 -24.40
CA GLU A 149 -21.87 19.47 -25.23
C GLU A 149 -22.34 20.40 -26.34
N TYR A 150 -22.21 19.96 -27.59
CA TYR A 150 -22.70 20.72 -28.74
C TYR A 150 -24.17 20.44 -28.97
N VAL A 151 -24.99 21.47 -28.97
CA VAL A 151 -26.42 21.42 -29.25
C VAL A 151 -26.74 22.11 -30.57
N GLU A 152 -27.68 21.57 -31.33
CA GLU A 152 -28.02 22.07 -32.64
C GLU A 152 -29.53 22.15 -32.80
N GLY A 153 -30.02 23.32 -33.28
CA GLY A 153 -31.40 23.50 -33.66
C GLY A 153 -32.40 23.52 -32.50
N LEU A 154 -32.02 24.08 -31.35
CA LEU A 154 -32.92 24.24 -30.20
C LEU A 154 -33.85 25.44 -30.38
N THR A 155 -35.09 25.30 -29.96
CA THR A 155 -36.02 26.40 -29.80
C THR A 155 -35.70 27.23 -28.55
N GLU A 156 -36.18 28.49 -28.49
CA GLU A 156 -35.99 29.33 -27.30
C GLU A 156 -36.53 28.68 -26.01
N GLU A 157 -37.67 27.99 -26.09
CA GLU A 157 -38.29 27.30 -24.96
C GLU A 157 -37.45 26.08 -24.48
N GLU A 158 -36.82 25.36 -25.42
CA GLU A 158 -35.94 24.21 -25.10
C GLU A 158 -34.61 24.69 -24.52
N LEU A 159 -34.06 25.79 -25.01
CA LEU A 159 -32.85 26.40 -24.48
C LEU A 159 -33.10 26.93 -23.05
N ASP A 160 -34.21 27.66 -22.84
CA ASP A 160 -34.59 28.14 -21.51
C ASP A 160 -34.82 26.99 -20.53
N ALA A 161 -35.39 25.88 -21.00
CA ALA A 161 -35.58 24.68 -20.17
C ALA A 161 -34.23 24.05 -19.77
N LEU A 162 -33.25 23.98 -20.68
CA LEU A 162 -31.90 23.49 -20.38
C LEU A 162 -31.15 24.44 -19.45
N LEU A 163 -31.29 25.75 -19.63
CA LEU A 163 -30.66 26.74 -18.76
C LEU A 163 -31.33 26.87 -17.37
N ALA A 164 -32.53 26.35 -17.22
CA ALA A 164 -33.18 26.25 -15.91
C ALA A 164 -32.57 25.18 -15.02
N GLU A 165 -31.76 24.26 -15.60
CA GLU A 165 -30.95 23.33 -14.84
C GLU A 165 -29.72 24.06 -14.28
N GLU A 166 -29.48 23.99 -12.97
CA GLU A 166 -28.38 24.71 -12.28
C GLU A 166 -26.97 24.32 -12.76
N ASN A 167 -26.86 23.24 -13.50
CA ASN A 167 -25.62 22.62 -13.94
C ASN A 167 -25.28 22.85 -15.40
N VAL A 168 -26.00 23.76 -16.11
CA VAL A 168 -25.79 24.07 -17.52
C VAL A 168 -25.47 25.56 -17.69
N GLU A 169 -24.33 25.86 -18.30
CA GLU A 169 -23.87 27.20 -18.62
C GLU A 169 -23.65 27.36 -20.13
N ILE A 170 -23.90 28.55 -20.65
CA ILE A 170 -23.62 28.86 -22.04
C ILE A 170 -22.14 29.20 -22.21
N GLU A 171 -21.45 28.47 -23.08
CA GLU A 171 -20.10 28.85 -23.50
C GLU A 171 -20.12 29.69 -24.79
N GLU A 172 -20.78 29.21 -25.85
CA GLU A 172 -20.93 29.89 -27.10
C GLU A 172 -22.23 29.47 -27.80
N ILE A 173 -23.17 30.40 -28.04
CA ILE A 173 -24.43 30.12 -28.74
C ILE A 173 -24.60 31.09 -29.90
N SER A 174 -25.05 30.57 -31.02
CA SER A 174 -25.43 31.33 -32.21
C SER A 174 -26.89 31.03 -32.59
N GLU A 175 -27.64 32.09 -32.99
CA GLU A 175 -29.00 31.99 -33.50
C GLU A 175 -28.94 31.98 -35.03
N ASP A 176 -29.68 31.10 -35.69
CA ASP A 176 -29.79 31.05 -37.13
C ASP A 176 -30.93 31.95 -37.66
N GLU A 177 -31.07 32.06 -39.00
CA GLU A 177 -32.09 32.88 -39.64
C GLU A 177 -33.54 32.45 -39.34
N PHE A 178 -33.73 31.25 -38.75
CA PHE A 178 -35.03 30.68 -38.41
C PHE A 178 -35.37 30.80 -36.91
N GLY A 179 -34.51 31.46 -36.11
CA GLY A 179 -34.70 31.57 -34.66
C GLY A 179 -34.37 30.29 -33.88
N MET A 180 -33.52 29.43 -34.47
CA MET A 180 -33.02 28.22 -33.80
C MET A 180 -31.63 28.48 -33.23
N PHE A 181 -31.38 27.95 -32.03
CA PHE A 181 -30.12 28.13 -31.31
C PHE A 181 -29.23 26.92 -31.51
N SER A 182 -27.96 27.15 -31.79
CA SER A 182 -26.95 26.12 -31.91
C SER A 182 -25.63 26.60 -31.29
N GLY A 183 -24.95 25.74 -30.56
CA GLY A 183 -23.69 26.13 -29.92
C GLY A 183 -23.19 25.15 -28.89
N GLU A 184 -22.26 25.60 -28.09
CA GLU A 184 -21.63 24.80 -27.04
C GLU A 184 -22.17 25.21 -25.67
N LEU A 185 -22.66 24.21 -24.95
CA LEU A 185 -23.09 24.32 -23.55
C LEU A 185 -22.07 23.61 -22.68
N ARG A 186 -21.72 24.24 -21.58
CA ARG A 186 -20.93 23.60 -20.51
C ARG A 186 -21.89 22.93 -19.55
N VAL A 187 -21.86 21.61 -19.52
CA VAL A 187 -22.65 20.81 -18.60
C VAL A 187 -21.74 20.32 -17.49
N THR A 188 -22.03 20.74 -16.26
CA THR A 188 -21.31 20.30 -15.07
C THR A 188 -22.09 19.16 -14.42
N ARG A 189 -21.49 17.99 -14.30
CA ARG A 189 -22.09 16.82 -13.66
C ARG A 189 -21.39 16.54 -12.34
N ASP A 190 -22.16 16.37 -11.29
CA ASP A 190 -21.63 15.88 -10.01
C ASP A 190 -21.22 14.40 -10.18
N THR A 191 -19.91 14.16 -10.12
CA THR A 191 -19.29 12.83 -10.16
C THR A 191 -18.74 12.43 -8.81
N SER A 192 -19.23 13.08 -7.75
CA SER A 192 -18.83 12.79 -6.37
C SER A 192 -19.09 11.32 -6.02
N GLN A 193 -18.11 10.70 -5.41
CA GLN A 193 -18.16 9.28 -5.09
C GLN A 193 -17.31 8.93 -3.87
N VAL A 194 -17.54 7.74 -3.32
CA VAL A 194 -16.65 7.17 -2.31
C VAL A 194 -15.35 6.75 -2.97
N VAL A 195 -14.23 7.19 -2.41
CA VAL A 195 -12.88 6.81 -2.84
C VAL A 195 -12.22 5.95 -1.78
N VAL A 196 -11.63 4.84 -2.23
CA VAL A 196 -10.83 3.92 -1.41
C VAL A 196 -9.43 3.86 -2.00
N GLU A 197 -8.45 4.37 -1.28
CA GLU A 197 -7.06 4.39 -1.71
C GLU A 197 -6.13 3.76 -0.69
N ALA A 198 -5.14 2.99 -1.16
CA ALA A 198 -4.07 2.51 -0.32
C ALA A 198 -3.07 3.63 -0.06
N ILE A 199 -2.69 3.81 1.21
CA ILE A 199 -1.73 4.84 1.63
C ILE A 199 -0.35 4.21 1.74
N ALA A 200 0.65 4.88 1.19
CA ALA A 200 2.04 4.45 1.35
C ALA A 200 2.44 4.46 2.84
N PRO A 201 3.18 3.46 3.33
CA PRO A 201 3.53 3.35 4.75
C PRO A 201 4.27 4.57 5.31
N GLU A 202 5.02 5.28 4.48
CA GLU A 202 5.74 6.52 4.83
C GLU A 202 4.84 7.75 4.94
N GLU A 203 3.66 7.71 4.33
CA GLU A 203 2.69 8.80 4.34
C GLU A 203 1.77 8.76 5.56
N PHE A 204 1.59 7.57 6.16
CA PHE A 204 0.73 7.40 7.33
C PHE A 204 1.52 7.51 8.63
N LEU A 205 1.13 8.45 9.47
CA LEU A 205 1.74 8.70 10.77
C LEU A 205 0.72 8.46 11.88
N ILE A 206 1.15 7.79 12.92
CA ILE A 206 0.33 7.49 14.10
C ILE A 206 1.16 7.71 15.37
N GLU A 207 0.52 8.00 16.46
CA GLU A 207 1.22 8.16 17.73
C GLU A 207 1.93 6.85 18.17
N PRO A 208 3.12 6.93 18.79
CA PRO A 208 3.93 5.76 19.12
C PRO A 208 3.26 4.74 20.04
N GLN A 209 2.33 5.18 20.87
CA GLN A 209 1.65 4.35 21.88
C GLN A 209 0.24 3.92 21.46
N ALA A 210 -0.13 4.11 20.20
CA ALA A 210 -1.41 3.69 19.67
C ALA A 210 -1.61 2.17 19.80
N LYS A 211 -2.80 1.79 20.26
CA LYS A 211 -3.22 0.39 20.38
C LYS A 211 -4.05 -0.06 19.18
N SER A 212 -4.90 0.83 18.69
CA SER A 212 -5.78 0.62 17.54
C SER A 212 -6.05 1.95 16.85
N LEU A 213 -6.63 1.93 15.66
CA LEU A 213 -7.07 3.15 14.96
C LEU A 213 -8.26 3.82 15.66
N ASP A 214 -9.09 3.05 16.35
CA ASP A 214 -10.30 3.56 16.99
C ASP A 214 -9.99 4.35 18.29
N ASP A 215 -8.91 3.96 18.99
CA ASP A 215 -8.54 4.49 20.31
C ASP A 215 -7.26 5.35 20.25
N VAL A 216 -6.98 5.96 19.09
CA VAL A 216 -5.79 6.81 18.92
C VAL A 216 -6.12 8.29 19.09
N SER A 217 -5.32 9.04 19.86
CA SER A 217 -5.53 10.48 20.03
C SER A 217 -5.04 11.29 18.85
N PHE A 218 -4.07 10.76 18.09
CA PHE A 218 -3.47 11.45 16.93
C PHE A 218 -3.07 10.46 15.85
N CYS A 219 -3.55 10.70 14.63
CA CYS A 219 -3.00 10.11 13.39
C CYS A 219 -3.03 11.15 12.29
N ALA A 220 -2.17 10.99 11.29
CA ALA A 220 -2.06 11.94 10.19
C ALA A 220 -1.70 11.23 8.87
N HIS A 221 -2.15 11.81 7.78
CA HIS A 221 -1.79 11.48 6.42
C HIS A 221 -1.04 12.66 5.81
N ARG A 222 0.21 12.46 5.40
CA ARG A 222 1.01 13.48 4.74
C ARG A 222 1.14 13.15 3.26
N THR A 223 0.77 14.09 2.40
CA THR A 223 0.84 13.94 0.95
C THR A 223 1.48 15.14 0.30
N LYS A 224 1.98 14.98 -0.91
CA LYS A 224 2.40 16.09 -1.75
C LYS A 224 1.26 16.47 -2.69
N LYS A 225 0.91 17.74 -2.70
CA LYS A 225 -0.07 18.31 -3.61
C LYS A 225 0.49 19.56 -4.25
N SER A 226 0.11 19.80 -5.49
CA SER A 226 0.43 21.07 -6.17
C SER A 226 -0.47 22.19 -5.66
N ILE A 227 -0.03 23.43 -5.84
CA ILE A 227 -0.85 24.61 -5.53
C ILE A 227 -2.15 24.59 -6.34
N SER A 228 -2.09 24.15 -7.61
CA SER A 228 -3.27 24.03 -8.46
C SER A 228 -4.29 23.05 -7.89
N GLU A 229 -3.83 21.85 -7.47
CA GLU A 229 -4.70 20.86 -6.84
C GLU A 229 -5.35 21.36 -5.55
N LEU A 230 -4.65 22.16 -4.74
CA LEU A 230 -5.23 22.74 -3.53
C LEU A 230 -6.35 23.73 -3.85
N ILE A 231 -6.19 24.53 -4.89
CA ILE A 231 -7.22 25.47 -5.34
C ILE A 231 -8.42 24.70 -5.94
N GLU A 232 -8.18 23.65 -6.74
CA GLU A 232 -9.22 22.80 -7.30
C GLU A 232 -10.01 22.04 -6.20
N MET A 233 -9.37 21.72 -5.09
CA MET A 233 -10.03 21.15 -3.91
C MET A 233 -10.87 22.14 -3.13
N GLY A 234 -10.91 23.43 -3.54
CA GLY A 234 -11.74 24.46 -2.95
C GLY A 234 -11.10 25.23 -1.80
N TYR A 235 -9.80 25.08 -1.54
CA TYR A 235 -9.13 25.90 -0.52
C TYR A 235 -8.97 27.34 -0.98
N ASP A 236 -9.09 28.27 -0.03
CA ASP A 236 -8.99 29.72 -0.27
C ASP A 236 -7.63 30.08 -0.89
N GLU A 237 -7.67 30.72 -2.08
CA GLU A 237 -6.47 31.15 -2.83
C GLU A 237 -5.57 32.06 -1.99
N ASP A 238 -6.14 32.94 -1.14
CA ASP A 238 -5.38 33.84 -0.26
C ASP A 238 -4.63 33.07 0.83
N LEU A 239 -5.19 31.97 1.34
CA LEU A 239 -4.52 31.09 2.29
C LEU A 239 -3.44 30.26 1.61
N VAL A 240 -3.73 29.70 0.43
CA VAL A 240 -2.77 28.94 -0.37
C VAL A 240 -1.60 29.85 -0.82
N ALA A 241 -1.87 31.12 -1.11
CA ALA A 241 -0.83 32.10 -1.45
C ALA A 241 0.15 32.39 -0.30
N LYS A 242 -0.29 32.23 0.95
CA LYS A 242 0.53 32.45 2.16
C LYS A 242 1.45 31.27 2.49
N ILE A 243 1.23 30.10 1.87
CA ILE A 243 2.07 28.93 2.08
C ILE A 243 3.50 29.27 1.64
N GLY A 244 4.41 29.26 2.60
CA GLY A 244 5.81 29.65 2.40
C GLY A 244 6.59 28.70 1.52
N ASP A 245 7.80 29.14 1.13
CA ASP A 245 8.73 28.35 0.31
C ASP A 245 9.51 27.28 1.12
N ASN A 246 9.05 26.96 2.32
CA ASN A 246 9.72 25.95 3.14
C ASN A 246 9.54 24.57 2.50
N GLU A 247 10.60 24.13 1.89
CA GLU A 247 10.74 22.75 1.42
C GLU A 247 10.72 21.84 2.66
N ASP A 248 9.78 20.92 2.74
CA ASP A 248 9.85 19.82 3.69
C ASP A 248 10.84 18.78 3.14
N THR A 249 12.14 19.16 3.26
CA THR A 249 13.25 18.35 2.75
C THR A 249 13.34 17.00 3.45
N ASP A 250 12.77 16.89 4.67
CA ASP A 250 12.80 15.65 5.44
C ASP A 250 11.92 14.58 4.79
N PHE A 251 10.76 14.97 4.23
CA PHE A 251 9.89 14.04 3.51
C PHE A 251 10.48 13.62 2.16
N ASP A 252 11.14 14.54 1.43
CA ASP A 252 11.79 14.23 0.15
C ASP A 252 12.99 13.30 0.28
N ASN A 253 13.66 13.34 1.41
CA ASN A 253 14.83 12.52 1.70
C ASN A 253 14.49 11.25 2.50
N ASP A 254 13.20 10.91 2.63
CA ASP A 254 12.78 9.71 3.35
C ASP A 254 13.43 8.46 2.73
N PRO A 255 14.11 7.64 3.54
CA PRO A 255 14.80 6.45 3.05
C PRO A 255 13.90 5.42 2.36
N GLU A 256 12.62 5.34 2.73
CA GLU A 256 11.67 4.43 2.07
C GLU A 256 11.30 4.93 0.68
N ILE A 257 11.03 6.24 0.54
CA ILE A 257 10.74 6.87 -0.74
C ILE A 257 11.94 6.68 -1.69
N LEU A 258 13.14 7.00 -1.22
CA LEU A 258 14.35 6.82 -2.01
C LEU A 258 14.59 5.36 -2.41
N SER A 259 14.35 4.40 -1.52
CA SER A 259 14.51 2.97 -1.85
C SER A 259 13.50 2.49 -2.89
N ARG A 260 12.28 3.02 -2.87
CA ARG A 260 11.22 2.67 -3.83
C ARG A 260 11.54 3.20 -5.23
N PHE A 261 12.04 4.41 -5.35
CA PHE A 261 12.36 5.04 -6.63
C PHE A 261 13.76 4.72 -7.16
N ASP A 262 14.73 4.38 -6.33
CA ASP A 262 16.06 3.91 -6.75
C ASP A 262 16.01 2.69 -7.67
N ASN A 263 15.00 1.85 -7.54
CA ASN A 263 14.76 0.73 -8.45
C ASN A 263 14.38 1.18 -9.88
N MET A 264 13.96 2.41 -10.06
CA MET A 264 13.56 2.97 -11.36
C MET A 264 14.71 3.67 -12.10
N GLY A 265 15.93 3.72 -11.53
CA GLY A 265 17.08 4.41 -12.13
C GLY A 265 16.84 5.92 -12.25
N SER A 266 15.97 6.48 -11.41
CA SER A 266 15.75 7.91 -11.42
C SER A 266 16.96 8.59 -10.77
N ASP A 267 17.63 9.37 -11.58
CA ASP A 267 18.48 10.45 -11.11
C ASP A 267 17.64 11.26 -10.12
N SER A 268 18.03 11.29 -8.86
CA SER A 268 17.29 11.86 -7.71
C SER A 268 17.15 13.40 -7.78
N GLY A 269 17.10 13.94 -8.98
CA GLY A 269 16.82 15.33 -9.28
C GLY A 269 15.35 15.60 -9.56
N PHE A 270 14.41 15.01 -8.81
CA PHE A 270 13.07 15.55 -8.77
C PHE A 270 13.11 16.91 -8.06
N ASN A 271 13.56 17.89 -8.83
CA ASN A 271 13.44 19.28 -8.44
C ASN A 271 11.97 19.59 -8.29
N SER A 272 11.50 19.71 -7.07
CA SER A 272 10.17 20.24 -6.71
C SER A 272 9.96 21.70 -7.17
N LYS A 273 10.96 22.30 -7.80
CA LYS A 273 10.88 23.60 -8.47
C LYS A 273 10.25 23.45 -9.84
N GLY A 274 8.93 23.26 -9.85
CA GLY A 274 8.16 23.47 -11.08
C GLY A 274 8.48 24.84 -11.66
N TYR A 275 8.56 24.93 -13.00
CA TYR A 275 8.80 26.19 -13.72
C TYR A 275 7.73 27.24 -13.43
N GLN A 276 6.57 26.83 -12.92
CA GLN A 276 5.45 27.69 -12.53
C GLN A 276 5.09 27.45 -11.06
N ARG A 277 4.68 28.51 -10.38
CA ARG A 277 4.27 28.46 -8.98
C ARG A 277 3.13 27.46 -8.74
N GLN A 278 2.19 27.37 -9.68
CA GLN A 278 0.99 26.53 -9.63
C GLN A 278 1.32 25.02 -9.62
N THR A 279 2.41 24.62 -10.29
CA THR A 279 2.84 23.22 -10.38
C THR A 279 3.80 22.81 -9.26
N ARG A 280 4.11 23.75 -8.36
CA ARG A 280 4.98 23.48 -7.22
C ARG A 280 4.27 22.55 -6.23
N GLN A 281 4.96 21.50 -5.84
CA GLN A 281 4.48 20.54 -4.84
C GLN A 281 4.78 21.01 -3.42
N ILE A 282 3.80 20.89 -2.56
CA ILE A 282 3.84 21.25 -1.15
C ILE A 282 3.39 20.04 -0.33
N THR A 283 4.05 19.80 0.80
CA THR A 283 3.59 18.76 1.74
C THR A 283 2.36 19.27 2.49
N VAL A 284 1.26 18.57 2.31
CA VAL A 284 0.00 18.78 3.01
C VAL A 284 -0.15 17.69 4.06
N VAL A 285 -0.50 18.08 5.26
CA VAL A 285 -0.75 17.18 6.38
C VAL A 285 -2.21 17.27 6.76
N GLU A 286 -2.90 16.17 6.65
CA GLU A 286 -4.26 15.98 7.14
C GLU A 286 -4.20 15.19 8.45
N ALA A 287 -4.40 15.87 9.56
CA ALA A 287 -4.30 15.31 10.91
C ALA A 287 -5.68 15.10 11.52
N PHE A 288 -5.86 13.97 12.16
CA PHE A 288 -7.03 13.62 12.96
C PHE A 288 -6.61 13.61 14.43
N ILE A 289 -7.13 14.55 15.19
CA ILE A 289 -6.69 14.80 16.57
C ILE A 289 -7.87 15.08 17.48
N GLU A 290 -7.80 14.58 18.73
CA GLU A 290 -8.78 14.88 19.76
C GLU A 290 -8.38 16.15 20.51
N LEU A 291 -9.20 17.21 20.40
CA LEU A 291 -8.96 18.53 21.00
C LEU A 291 -10.23 19.08 21.62
N ASP A 292 -10.08 19.84 22.70
CA ASP A 292 -11.14 20.71 23.26
C ASP A 292 -10.90 22.16 22.83
N ILE A 293 -11.29 22.48 21.60
CA ILE A 293 -11.09 23.82 21.02
C ILE A 293 -12.01 24.84 21.66
N GLU A 294 -13.26 24.45 21.92
CA GLU A 294 -14.30 25.34 22.44
C GLU A 294 -14.27 25.52 23.99
N ALA A 295 -13.33 24.86 24.67
CA ALA A 295 -13.20 24.88 26.10
C ALA A 295 -14.43 24.31 26.85
N THR A 296 -15.05 23.29 26.30
CA THR A 296 -16.21 22.59 26.88
C THR A 296 -15.83 21.62 27.98
N GLY A 297 -14.55 21.22 28.05
CA GLY A 297 -14.03 20.22 28.98
C GLY A 297 -14.13 18.77 28.42
N VAL A 298 -14.60 18.59 27.20
CA VAL A 298 -14.66 17.32 26.48
C VAL A 298 -13.91 17.49 25.16
N ALA A 299 -12.97 16.61 24.90
CA ALA A 299 -12.27 16.60 23.61
C ALA A 299 -13.15 15.99 22.53
N GLU A 300 -13.16 16.62 21.37
CA GLU A 300 -13.85 16.18 20.17
C GLU A 300 -12.82 15.85 19.09
N LEU A 301 -13.18 14.97 18.15
CA LEU A 301 -12.29 14.61 17.07
C LEU A 301 -12.36 15.67 15.96
N TYR A 302 -11.22 16.29 15.69
CA TYR A 302 -11.05 17.26 14.62
C TYR A 302 -10.21 16.70 13.47
N ARG A 303 -10.66 17.00 12.26
CA ARG A 303 -9.83 16.94 11.05
C ARG A 303 -9.20 18.31 10.87
N VAL A 304 -7.87 18.35 10.83
CA VAL A 304 -7.08 19.56 10.68
C VAL A 304 -6.20 19.39 9.46
N VAL A 305 -6.43 20.20 8.42
CA VAL A 305 -5.61 20.22 7.20
C VAL A 305 -4.69 21.42 7.26
N LYS A 306 -3.40 21.17 7.12
CA LYS A 306 -2.39 22.23 7.12
C LYS A 306 -1.32 21.99 6.07
N ALA A 307 -0.72 23.08 5.59
CA ALA A 307 0.43 23.03 4.72
C ALA A 307 1.51 24.00 5.23
N SER A 308 2.72 23.50 5.44
CA SER A 308 3.92 24.21 5.98
C SER A 308 3.60 24.91 7.31
N GLY A 309 2.91 25.50 7.81
CA GLY A 309 2.56 26.20 9.06
C GLY A 309 1.24 26.95 8.93
N THR A 310 0.61 26.87 7.76
CA THR A 310 -0.67 27.51 7.48
C THR A 310 -1.80 26.51 7.68
N LEU A 311 -2.79 26.87 8.48
CA LEU A 311 -4.03 26.11 8.61
C LEU A 311 -4.88 26.36 7.36
N LEU A 312 -5.26 25.28 6.67
CA LEU A 312 -6.13 25.34 5.50
C LEU A 312 -7.58 25.09 5.88
N GLU A 313 -7.81 24.07 6.72
CA GLU A 313 -9.15 23.65 7.11
C GLU A 313 -9.16 23.05 8.52
N LYS A 314 -10.28 23.19 9.20
CA LYS A 314 -10.52 22.64 10.53
C LYS A 314 -12.00 22.31 10.68
N GLU A 315 -12.31 21.04 10.86
CA GLU A 315 -13.70 20.57 11.00
C GLU A 315 -13.83 19.47 12.06
N ILE A 316 -15.01 19.35 12.65
CA ILE A 316 -15.35 18.25 13.55
C ILE A 316 -15.75 17.05 12.70
N VAL A 317 -15.17 15.89 12.97
CA VAL A 317 -15.49 14.64 12.28
C VAL A 317 -15.89 13.55 13.27
N ASN A 318 -16.76 12.65 12.82
CA ASN A 318 -17.25 11.58 13.68
C ASN A 318 -16.33 10.36 13.72
N ARG A 319 -15.45 10.22 12.75
CA ARG A 319 -14.58 9.06 12.59
C ARG A 319 -13.29 9.40 11.85
N ARG A 320 -12.29 8.57 12.03
CA ARG A 320 -11.05 8.61 11.25
C ARG A 320 -11.25 7.80 9.97
N PRO A 321 -10.87 8.32 8.79
CA PRO A 321 -11.13 7.66 7.49
C PRO A 321 -10.10 6.57 7.13
N PHE A 322 -9.55 5.87 8.12
CA PHE A 322 -8.50 4.89 7.90
C PHE A 322 -8.94 3.50 8.31
N VAL A 323 -8.54 2.52 7.51
CA VAL A 323 -8.62 1.09 7.84
C VAL A 323 -7.25 0.47 7.68
N ALA A 324 -6.89 -0.47 8.56
CA ALA A 324 -5.55 -1.03 8.58
C ALA A 324 -5.56 -2.55 8.61
N PHE A 325 -4.63 -3.15 7.87
CA PHE A 325 -4.32 -4.56 7.90
C PHE A 325 -3.00 -4.81 8.59
N VAL A 326 -3.03 -5.57 9.67
CA VAL A 326 -1.84 -6.01 10.41
C VAL A 326 -1.79 -7.54 10.36
N PRO A 327 -0.88 -8.13 9.56
CA PRO A 327 -0.82 -9.60 9.37
C PRO A 327 -0.52 -10.36 10.66
N LEU A 328 0.44 -9.89 11.43
CA LEU A 328 0.93 -10.51 12.66
C LEU A 328 0.79 -9.51 13.84
N PRO A 329 -0.42 -9.36 14.40
CA PRO A 329 -0.66 -8.36 15.43
C PRO A 329 0.12 -8.65 16.71
N ILE A 330 0.61 -7.60 17.34
CA ILE A 330 1.14 -7.62 18.70
C ILE A 330 0.02 -7.12 19.62
N PRO A 331 -0.33 -7.86 20.69
CA PRO A 331 -1.33 -7.41 21.64
C PRO A 331 -1.00 -6.01 22.18
N HIS A 332 -1.99 -5.13 22.20
CA HIS A 332 -1.89 -3.77 22.74
C HIS A 332 -0.95 -2.81 21.98
N ALA A 333 -0.63 -3.13 20.72
CA ALA A 333 0.15 -2.26 19.84
C ALA A 333 -0.47 -2.21 18.45
N PHE A 334 -0.51 -1.03 17.83
CA PHE A 334 -1.00 -0.87 16.46
C PHE A 334 -0.10 -1.58 15.45
N HIS A 335 1.22 -1.32 15.52
CA HIS A 335 2.16 -1.99 14.63
C HIS A 335 2.41 -3.43 15.08
N GLY A 336 2.20 -4.36 14.17
CA GLY A 336 2.47 -5.78 14.40
C GLY A 336 3.94 -6.16 14.22
N ASN A 337 4.20 -7.46 14.24
CA ASN A 337 5.48 -8.01 13.83
C ASN A 337 5.62 -7.96 12.30
N ASN A 338 6.83 -7.73 11.82
CA ASN A 338 7.11 -7.79 10.39
C ASN A 338 7.20 -9.25 9.93
N PHE A 339 6.39 -9.62 8.94
CA PHE A 339 6.40 -10.97 8.38
C PHE A 339 7.70 -11.25 7.64
N ALA A 340 8.15 -10.32 6.81
CA ALA A 340 9.33 -10.47 5.97
C ALA A 340 10.64 -10.43 6.78
N GLU A 341 10.71 -9.63 7.85
CA GLU A 341 11.89 -9.51 8.71
C GLU A 341 12.35 -10.86 9.27
N LYS A 342 11.42 -11.74 9.61
CA LYS A 342 11.72 -13.07 10.16
C LYS A 342 12.49 -13.97 9.19
N LEU A 343 12.47 -13.66 7.91
CA LEU A 343 13.12 -14.43 6.84
C LEU A 343 14.51 -13.89 6.45
N LEU A 344 14.89 -12.69 6.94
CA LEU A 344 16.17 -12.07 6.58
C LEU A 344 17.39 -12.94 6.95
N GLY A 345 17.35 -13.56 8.13
CA GLY A 345 18.41 -14.46 8.60
C GLY A 345 18.57 -15.69 7.71
N ILE A 346 17.46 -16.27 7.26
CA ILE A 346 17.44 -17.44 6.37
C ILE A 346 18.00 -17.05 5.00
N GLN A 347 17.56 -15.95 4.43
CA GLN A 347 18.08 -15.45 3.14
C GLN A 347 19.58 -15.16 3.20
N ASN A 348 20.08 -14.56 4.30
CA ASN A 348 21.50 -14.33 4.52
C ASN A 348 22.29 -15.66 4.53
N ALA A 349 21.89 -16.60 5.38
CA ALA A 349 22.58 -17.88 5.51
C ALA A 349 22.60 -18.64 4.18
N ARG A 350 21.46 -18.73 3.51
CA ARG A 350 21.35 -19.39 2.21
C ARG A 350 22.21 -18.71 1.14
N THR A 351 22.19 -17.40 1.08
CA THR A 351 23.01 -16.61 0.12
C THR A 351 24.49 -16.89 0.32
N VAL A 352 24.98 -16.85 1.57
CA VAL A 352 26.39 -17.11 1.89
C VAL A 352 26.80 -18.52 1.51
N LEU A 353 25.98 -19.53 1.84
CA LEU A 353 26.27 -20.94 1.51
C LEU A 353 26.26 -21.17 0.00
N THR A 354 25.29 -20.62 -0.72
CA THR A 354 25.20 -20.77 -2.17
C THR A 354 26.36 -20.07 -2.87
N ARG A 355 26.73 -18.86 -2.42
CA ARG A 355 27.95 -18.16 -2.92
C ARG A 355 29.19 -19.00 -2.68
N SER A 356 29.35 -19.58 -1.51
CA SER A 356 30.47 -20.47 -1.19
C SER A 356 30.57 -21.65 -2.17
N ILE A 357 29.46 -22.27 -2.55
CA ILE A 357 29.41 -23.36 -3.54
C ILE A 357 29.82 -22.82 -4.93
N LEU A 358 29.27 -21.70 -5.35
CA LEU A 358 29.55 -21.10 -6.64
C LEU A 358 31.01 -20.64 -6.75
N ASP A 359 31.52 -19.97 -5.74
CA ASP A 359 32.92 -19.51 -5.67
C ASP A 359 33.87 -20.69 -5.67
N HIS A 360 33.56 -21.76 -4.90
CA HIS A 360 34.34 -23.00 -4.93
C HIS A 360 34.37 -23.63 -6.32
N ALA A 361 33.23 -23.70 -6.99
CA ALA A 361 33.14 -24.22 -8.35
C ALA A 361 33.95 -23.36 -9.34
N MET A 362 33.89 -22.03 -9.21
CA MET A 362 34.69 -21.11 -10.06
C MET A 362 36.19 -21.30 -9.85
N VAL A 363 36.62 -21.42 -8.60
CA VAL A 363 38.06 -21.62 -8.28
C VAL A 363 38.51 -23.03 -8.68
N THR A 364 37.64 -24.05 -8.61
CA THR A 364 37.96 -25.41 -9.04
C THR A 364 38.09 -25.48 -10.57
N ASN A 365 37.21 -24.80 -11.33
CA ASN A 365 37.28 -24.76 -12.79
C ASN A 365 38.41 -23.87 -13.31
N ASN A 366 38.80 -22.84 -12.55
CA ASN A 366 39.89 -21.94 -12.87
C ASN A 366 40.90 -21.93 -11.71
N PRO A 367 41.72 -22.99 -11.56
CA PRO A 367 42.63 -23.14 -10.43
C PRO A 367 43.71 -22.07 -10.45
N ARG A 368 44.16 -21.64 -9.29
CA ARG A 368 45.34 -20.81 -9.13
C ARG A 368 46.56 -21.67 -9.24
N TYR A 369 47.58 -21.14 -9.91
CA TYR A 369 48.86 -21.81 -10.08
C TYR A 369 49.95 -21.08 -9.33
N THR A 370 50.83 -21.83 -8.69
CA THR A 370 52.11 -21.31 -8.23
C THR A 370 53.12 -21.49 -9.35
N VAL A 371 53.75 -20.40 -9.75
CA VAL A 371 54.75 -20.39 -10.83
C VAL A 371 56.09 -20.02 -10.25
N VAL A 372 57.08 -20.83 -10.52
CA VAL A 372 58.46 -20.52 -10.15
C VAL A 372 58.98 -19.35 -10.98
N LYS A 373 59.61 -18.37 -10.35
CA LYS A 373 60.14 -17.18 -11.04
C LYS A 373 61.04 -17.58 -12.22
N GLY A 374 60.72 -17.09 -13.43
CA GLY A 374 61.42 -17.47 -14.66
C GLY A 374 61.03 -18.85 -15.22
N GLY A 375 60.05 -19.53 -14.65
CA GLY A 375 59.58 -20.87 -15.09
C GLY A 375 58.66 -20.86 -16.33
N LEU A 376 58.08 -19.72 -16.69
CA LEU A 376 57.24 -19.55 -17.87
C LEU A 376 58.02 -18.80 -18.96
N THR A 377 57.91 -19.27 -20.19
CA THR A 377 58.40 -18.56 -21.37
C THR A 377 57.54 -17.35 -21.70
N ASN A 378 56.20 -17.55 -21.63
CA ASN A 378 55.24 -16.47 -21.83
C ASN A 378 54.10 -16.56 -20.79
N PRO A 379 54.03 -15.65 -19.83
CA PRO A 379 52.97 -15.67 -18.78
C PRO A 379 51.56 -15.56 -19.33
N ARG A 380 51.35 -14.98 -20.51
CA ARG A 380 50.02 -14.83 -21.11
C ARG A 380 49.40 -16.16 -21.53
N GLU A 381 50.21 -17.18 -21.86
CA GLU A 381 49.75 -18.53 -22.24
C GLU A 381 49.06 -19.23 -21.07
N LEU A 382 49.47 -18.95 -19.81
CA LEU A 382 48.81 -19.50 -18.62
C LEU A 382 47.46 -18.79 -18.30
N ILE A 383 47.35 -17.53 -18.68
CA ILE A 383 46.12 -16.74 -18.49
C ILE A 383 45.10 -17.02 -19.57
N ASP A 384 45.54 -17.39 -20.78
CA ASP A 384 44.67 -17.73 -21.93
C ASP A 384 44.07 -19.12 -21.73
N ASN A 385 42.84 -19.15 -21.22
CA ASN A 385 42.11 -20.39 -20.84
C ASN A 385 41.40 -21.05 -22.07
N ARG A 386 42.07 -21.17 -23.20
CA ARG A 386 41.53 -21.85 -24.38
C ARG A 386 41.56 -23.35 -24.20
N VAL A 387 40.47 -24.02 -24.65
CA VAL A 387 40.45 -25.49 -24.70
C VAL A 387 41.55 -25.99 -25.66
N GLY A 388 42.44 -26.81 -25.14
CA GLY A 388 43.61 -27.33 -25.94
C GLY A 388 44.78 -26.33 -26.07
N GLY A 389 44.83 -25.24 -25.27
CA GLY A 389 45.94 -24.31 -25.23
C GLY A 389 47.22 -24.98 -24.74
N ILE A 390 48.36 -24.57 -25.31
CA ILE A 390 49.71 -25.07 -24.94
C ILE A 390 50.40 -23.98 -24.11
N VAL A 391 50.96 -24.39 -22.98
CA VAL A 391 51.77 -23.51 -22.12
C VAL A 391 53.23 -23.93 -22.14
N ASN A 392 54.12 -23.04 -22.60
CA ASN A 392 55.52 -23.31 -22.68
C ASN A 392 56.22 -23.06 -21.37
N VAL A 393 56.85 -24.10 -20.80
CA VAL A 393 57.55 -24.06 -19.54
C VAL A 393 59.03 -24.33 -19.72
N THR A 394 59.89 -23.69 -18.90
CA THR A 394 61.34 -23.88 -18.96
C THR A 394 61.78 -25.14 -18.25
N ARG A 395 60.95 -25.71 -17.37
CA ARG A 395 61.20 -26.96 -16.63
C ARG A 395 59.85 -27.61 -16.22
N PRO A 396 59.82 -28.93 -16.04
CA PRO A 396 58.56 -29.68 -15.80
C PRO A 396 57.82 -29.28 -14.52
N ASP A 397 58.51 -28.81 -13.51
CA ASP A 397 58.00 -28.42 -12.17
C ASP A 397 57.76 -26.90 -12.04
N ALA A 398 57.79 -26.18 -13.15
CA ALA A 398 57.64 -24.73 -13.15
C ALA A 398 56.26 -24.22 -12.74
N ILE A 399 55.20 -25.03 -12.96
CA ILE A 399 53.81 -24.72 -12.68
C ILE A 399 53.25 -25.81 -11.77
N ASN A 400 52.71 -25.41 -10.63
CA ASN A 400 51.97 -26.31 -9.75
C ASN A 400 50.59 -25.75 -9.44
N PRO A 401 49.52 -26.52 -9.63
CA PRO A 401 48.23 -26.07 -9.19
C PRO A 401 48.18 -25.96 -7.65
N MET A 402 47.64 -24.88 -7.14
CA MET A 402 47.43 -24.76 -5.68
C MET A 402 46.43 -25.81 -5.22
N PRO A 403 46.75 -26.59 -4.17
CA PRO A 403 45.83 -27.58 -3.63
C PRO A 403 44.57 -26.87 -3.10
N GLN A 404 43.41 -27.36 -3.51
CA GLN A 404 42.13 -26.86 -3.04
C GLN A 404 41.49 -27.90 -2.14
N ALA A 405 40.93 -27.44 -1.02
CA ALA A 405 40.10 -28.29 -0.19
C ALA A 405 38.80 -28.65 -0.91
N SER A 406 38.32 -29.86 -0.77
CA SER A 406 37.00 -30.25 -1.26
C SER A 406 35.90 -29.51 -0.52
N LEU A 407 34.81 -29.19 -1.21
CA LEU A 407 33.64 -28.60 -0.58
C LEU A 407 33.06 -29.58 0.46
N ASN A 408 32.75 -29.07 1.66
CA ASN A 408 32.18 -29.90 2.71
C ASN A 408 30.75 -30.33 2.32
N PRO A 409 30.43 -31.65 2.27
CA PRO A 409 29.11 -32.15 1.89
C PRO A 409 27.96 -31.64 2.77
N PHE A 410 28.25 -31.29 4.04
CA PHE A 410 27.25 -30.73 4.96
C PHE A 410 26.61 -29.43 4.50
N VAL A 411 27.24 -28.70 3.57
CA VAL A 411 26.67 -27.47 3.02
C VAL A 411 25.31 -27.73 2.34
N PHE A 412 25.18 -28.84 1.63
CA PHE A 412 23.91 -29.21 0.96
C PHE A 412 22.82 -29.57 1.97
N GLN A 413 23.17 -30.29 3.03
CA GLN A 413 22.23 -30.61 4.11
C GLN A 413 21.79 -29.35 4.86
N THR A 414 22.71 -28.40 5.09
CA THR A 414 22.37 -27.13 5.73
C THR A 414 21.42 -26.31 4.86
N ILE A 415 21.59 -26.27 3.53
CA ILE A 415 20.66 -25.60 2.63
C ILE A 415 19.27 -26.22 2.69
N GLN A 416 19.19 -27.56 2.75
CA GLN A 416 17.91 -28.25 2.90
C GLN A 416 17.23 -27.92 4.24
N MET A 417 17.98 -27.87 5.36
CA MET A 417 17.47 -27.45 6.66
C MET A 417 16.94 -26.00 6.61
N LEU A 418 17.63 -25.10 5.90
CA LEU A 418 17.15 -23.72 5.72
C LEU A 418 15.87 -23.65 4.88
N ASP A 419 15.63 -24.60 3.96
CA ASP A 419 14.35 -24.71 3.25
C ASP A 419 13.21 -25.07 4.21
N GLU A 420 13.44 -26.04 5.10
CA GLU A 420 12.49 -26.45 6.14
C GLU A 420 12.22 -25.28 7.12
N ASP A 421 13.27 -24.59 7.60
CA ASP A 421 13.14 -23.40 8.45
C ASP A 421 12.34 -22.28 7.78
N LYS A 422 12.52 -22.07 6.47
CA LYS A 422 11.74 -21.10 5.69
C LYS A 422 10.25 -21.45 5.69
N GLU A 423 9.91 -22.71 5.42
CA GLU A 423 8.53 -23.20 5.40
C GLU A 423 7.89 -23.06 6.80
N ASP A 424 8.61 -23.44 7.85
CA ASP A 424 8.14 -23.34 9.22
C ASP A 424 7.95 -21.88 9.68
N THR A 425 8.84 -20.99 9.27
CA THR A 425 8.80 -19.58 9.68
C THR A 425 7.70 -18.82 8.93
N SER A 426 7.61 -19.00 7.62
CA SER A 426 6.63 -18.28 6.78
C SER A 426 5.22 -18.88 6.86
N GLY A 427 5.10 -20.18 7.16
CA GLY A 427 3.86 -20.93 7.02
C GLY A 427 3.44 -21.14 5.55
N VAL A 428 4.36 -20.91 4.61
CA VAL A 428 4.17 -21.15 3.18
C VAL A 428 4.97 -22.37 2.78
N SER A 429 4.29 -23.50 2.61
CA SER A 429 4.94 -24.75 2.24
C SER A 429 4.97 -24.94 0.71
N ARG A 430 5.94 -25.71 0.22
CA ARG A 430 5.99 -26.13 -1.19
C ARG A 430 4.76 -26.95 -1.59
N LEU A 431 4.15 -27.64 -0.62
CA LEU A 431 2.92 -28.37 -0.84
C LEU A 431 1.74 -27.44 -1.15
N SER A 432 1.63 -26.30 -0.43
CA SER A 432 0.58 -25.30 -0.68
C SER A 432 0.74 -24.60 -2.02
N GLN A 433 1.97 -24.55 -2.56
CA GLN A 433 2.28 -23.98 -3.87
C GLN A 433 2.15 -25.00 -5.04
N GLY A 434 1.73 -26.22 -4.76
CA GLY A 434 1.66 -27.28 -5.78
C GLY A 434 3.02 -27.80 -6.29
N LEU A 435 4.12 -27.40 -5.66
CA LEU A 435 5.49 -27.68 -6.12
C LEU A 435 6.11 -28.97 -5.52
N ASN A 436 5.45 -29.60 -4.55
CA ASN A 436 5.99 -30.80 -3.90
C ASN A 436 5.59 -32.07 -4.64
N LYS A 437 6.49 -32.59 -5.49
CA LYS A 437 6.30 -33.85 -6.21
C LYS A 437 6.29 -35.08 -5.28
N ASP A 438 6.95 -35.03 -4.13
CA ASP A 438 7.08 -36.17 -3.22
C ASP A 438 5.80 -36.41 -2.41
N ALA A 439 5.00 -35.37 -2.17
CA ALA A 439 3.70 -35.50 -1.50
C ALA A 439 2.67 -36.24 -2.37
N ILE A 440 2.85 -36.24 -3.70
CA ILE A 440 1.99 -36.91 -4.68
C ILE A 440 2.47 -38.35 -4.96
N SER A 441 3.40 -38.86 -4.16
CA SER A 441 3.88 -40.23 -4.34
C SER A 441 2.74 -41.25 -4.15
N LYS A 442 2.76 -42.32 -4.93
CA LYS A 442 1.74 -43.38 -4.94
C LYS A 442 1.49 -44.08 -3.58
N GLN A 443 2.25 -43.74 -2.54
CA GLN A 443 2.16 -44.31 -1.19
C GLN A 443 1.25 -43.52 -0.23
N ASN A 444 0.93 -42.25 -0.55
CA ASN A 444 0.07 -41.43 0.29
C ASN A 444 -1.38 -41.46 -0.20
N SER A 445 -2.32 -41.71 0.72
CA SER A 445 -3.73 -41.60 0.37
C SER A 445 -4.13 -40.16 0.12
N ALA A 446 -5.08 -39.92 -0.81
CA ALA A 446 -5.58 -38.57 -1.13
C ALA A 446 -6.06 -37.83 0.15
N ALA A 447 -6.72 -38.52 1.08
CA ALA A 447 -7.16 -37.96 2.35
C ALA A 447 -6.01 -37.49 3.25
N MET A 448 -4.86 -38.20 3.24
CA MET A 448 -3.70 -37.78 4.02
C MET A 448 -3.01 -36.57 3.42
N VAL A 449 -2.92 -36.49 2.10
CA VAL A 449 -2.38 -35.31 1.40
C VAL A 449 -3.25 -34.08 1.65
N GLU A 450 -4.58 -34.24 1.60
CA GLU A 450 -5.55 -33.18 1.91
C GLU A 450 -5.45 -32.71 3.36
N GLN A 451 -5.31 -33.64 4.31
CA GLN A 451 -5.15 -33.30 5.73
C GLN A 451 -3.84 -32.55 5.99
N LEU A 452 -2.71 -32.95 5.37
CA LEU A 452 -1.43 -32.25 5.46
C LEU A 452 -1.49 -30.86 4.83
N ALA A 453 -2.12 -30.72 3.66
CA ALA A 453 -2.35 -29.42 3.03
C ALA A 453 -3.17 -28.50 3.92
N THR A 454 -4.24 -29.02 4.54
CA THR A 454 -5.09 -28.24 5.46
C THR A 454 -4.31 -27.77 6.71
N MET A 455 -3.44 -28.61 7.27
CA MET A 455 -2.61 -28.24 8.42
C MET A 455 -1.56 -27.18 8.06
N SER A 456 -0.93 -27.27 6.88
CA SER A 456 0.07 -26.29 6.43
C SER A 456 -0.53 -24.90 6.19
N GLN A 457 -1.82 -24.82 5.93
CA GLN A 457 -2.52 -23.56 5.66
C GLN A 457 -3.06 -22.86 6.92
N GLN A 458 -2.88 -23.40 8.12
CA GLN A 458 -3.48 -22.82 9.34
C GLN A 458 -3.00 -21.39 9.61
N ARG A 459 -1.71 -21.08 9.42
CA ARG A 459 -1.20 -19.72 9.60
C ARG A 459 -1.76 -18.74 8.56
N GLN A 460 -1.86 -19.18 7.31
CA GLN A 460 -2.47 -18.40 6.24
C GLN A 460 -3.94 -18.09 6.57
N LYS A 461 -4.69 -19.04 7.10
CA LYS A 461 -6.08 -18.87 7.54
C LYS A 461 -6.23 -17.84 8.67
N ILE A 462 -5.28 -17.81 9.61
CA ILE A 462 -5.29 -16.79 10.68
C ILE A 462 -5.04 -15.40 10.11
N ILE A 463 -4.06 -15.25 9.22
CA ILE A 463 -3.76 -13.98 8.55
C ILE A 463 -4.95 -13.54 7.69
N ALA A 464 -5.58 -14.46 6.96
CA ALA A 464 -6.80 -14.18 6.19
C ALA A 464 -7.96 -13.71 7.10
N ARG A 465 -8.16 -14.33 8.27
CA ARG A 465 -9.16 -13.85 9.24
C ARG A 465 -8.84 -12.45 9.79
N ASN A 466 -7.56 -12.16 10.05
CA ASN A 466 -7.15 -10.82 10.45
C ASN A 466 -7.46 -9.80 9.35
N PHE A 467 -7.19 -10.14 8.09
CA PHE A 467 -7.53 -9.29 6.95
C PHE A 467 -9.06 -9.06 6.85
N ALA A 468 -9.83 -10.12 6.93
CA ALA A 468 -11.28 -10.04 6.87
C ALA A 468 -11.89 -9.18 7.99
N ASN A 469 -11.49 -9.42 9.24
CA ASN A 469 -12.10 -8.78 10.39
C ASN A 469 -11.59 -7.35 10.63
N ASN A 470 -10.30 -7.10 10.42
CA ASN A 470 -9.67 -5.84 10.78
C ASN A 470 -9.57 -4.86 9.61
N PHE A 471 -9.63 -5.35 8.37
CA PHE A 471 -9.57 -4.52 7.17
C PHE A 471 -10.87 -4.52 6.37
N LEU A 472 -11.30 -5.66 5.83
CA LEU A 472 -12.47 -5.70 4.94
C LEU A 472 -13.78 -5.33 5.63
N LYS A 473 -14.02 -5.84 6.84
CA LYS A 473 -15.25 -5.53 7.57
C LYS A 473 -15.37 -4.04 7.94
N PRO A 474 -14.35 -3.38 8.53
CA PRO A 474 -14.38 -1.94 8.76
C PRO A 474 -14.48 -1.13 7.46
N LEU A 475 -13.76 -1.54 6.39
CA LEU A 475 -13.84 -0.91 5.08
C LEU A 475 -15.27 -0.90 4.55
N PHE A 476 -15.92 -2.05 4.55
CA PHE A 476 -17.28 -2.22 4.06
C PHE A 476 -18.28 -1.36 4.83
N ASN A 477 -18.18 -1.34 6.17
CA ASN A 477 -19.00 -0.49 7.02
C ASN A 477 -18.75 1.01 6.76
N MET A 478 -17.51 1.41 6.52
CA MET A 478 -17.15 2.81 6.28
C MET A 478 -17.69 3.29 4.93
N VAL A 479 -17.54 2.48 3.88
CA VAL A 479 -18.12 2.76 2.56
C VAL A 479 -19.63 2.88 2.64
N TYR A 480 -20.30 1.93 3.30
CA TYR A 480 -21.75 1.97 3.50
C TYR A 480 -22.19 3.26 4.21
N SER A 481 -21.49 3.63 5.29
CA SER A 481 -21.83 4.85 6.03
C SER A 481 -21.65 6.11 5.20
N LEU A 482 -20.58 6.19 4.39
CA LEU A 482 -20.33 7.35 3.51
C LEU A 482 -21.39 7.45 2.40
N VAL A 483 -21.79 6.32 1.82
CA VAL A 483 -22.89 6.28 0.84
C VAL A 483 -24.20 6.81 1.45
N VAL A 484 -24.57 6.32 2.64
CA VAL A 484 -25.80 6.75 3.33
C VAL A 484 -25.76 8.23 3.72
N GLU A 485 -24.58 8.75 4.09
CA GLU A 485 -24.42 10.15 4.53
C GLU A 485 -24.44 11.15 3.37
N ASN A 486 -23.94 10.77 2.19
CA ASN A 486 -23.68 11.70 1.09
C ASN A 486 -24.58 11.48 -0.13
N GLU A 487 -25.08 10.27 -0.38
CA GLU A 487 -25.96 10.01 -1.51
C GLU A 487 -27.43 10.21 -1.12
N SER A 488 -28.02 11.30 -1.57
CA SER A 488 -29.42 11.67 -1.28
C SER A 488 -30.36 11.39 -2.46
N GLU A 489 -29.84 11.26 -3.68
CA GLU A 489 -30.64 11.10 -4.88
C GLU A 489 -30.90 9.63 -5.22
N GLU A 490 -32.06 9.37 -5.83
CA GLU A 490 -32.39 8.05 -6.35
C GLU A 490 -31.59 7.79 -7.63
N LYS A 491 -30.76 6.76 -7.61
CA LYS A 491 -29.96 6.34 -8.76
C LYS A 491 -30.48 5.00 -9.28
N ILE A 492 -30.47 4.83 -10.60
CA ILE A 492 -30.75 3.53 -11.23
C ILE A 492 -29.41 2.90 -11.57
N VAL A 493 -29.07 1.83 -10.88
CA VAL A 493 -27.79 1.12 -11.06
C VAL A 493 -28.03 -0.29 -11.55
N GLU A 494 -27.18 -0.76 -12.46
CA GLU A 494 -27.18 -2.14 -12.90
C GLU A 494 -26.43 -3.01 -11.87
N LEU A 495 -27.18 -3.74 -11.08
CA LEU A 495 -26.65 -4.68 -10.08
C LEU A 495 -26.91 -6.12 -10.54
N ALA A 496 -25.87 -6.91 -10.66
CA ALA A 496 -25.95 -8.32 -11.04
C ALA A 496 -26.82 -8.59 -12.28
N GLY A 497 -26.76 -7.70 -13.29
CA GLY A 497 -27.54 -7.80 -14.53
C GLY A 497 -29.02 -7.37 -14.41
N ARG A 498 -29.36 -6.68 -13.33
CA ARG A 498 -30.70 -6.08 -13.11
C ARG A 498 -30.57 -4.59 -12.86
N TYR A 499 -31.47 -3.80 -13.43
CA TYR A 499 -31.56 -2.38 -13.12
C TYR A 499 -32.40 -2.20 -11.86
N VAL A 500 -31.78 -1.70 -10.80
CA VAL A 500 -32.42 -1.51 -9.50
C VAL A 500 -32.39 -0.01 -9.15
N PRO A 501 -33.53 0.59 -8.82
CA PRO A 501 -33.55 1.93 -8.25
C PRO A 501 -32.99 1.87 -6.83
N ILE A 502 -31.99 2.69 -6.55
CA ILE A 502 -31.31 2.75 -5.26
C ILE A 502 -31.51 4.12 -4.67
N ASN A 503 -32.00 4.17 -3.45
CA ASN A 503 -32.15 5.39 -2.67
C ASN A 503 -31.48 5.21 -1.31
N PRO A 504 -30.19 5.59 -1.18
CA PRO A 504 -29.42 5.38 0.05
C PRO A 504 -29.98 6.14 1.25
N SER A 505 -30.67 7.25 1.04
CA SER A 505 -31.29 8.01 2.14
C SER A 505 -32.32 7.20 2.94
N GLN A 506 -32.96 6.21 2.33
CA GLN A 506 -33.89 5.30 3.00
C GLN A 506 -33.19 4.28 3.91
N TRP A 507 -31.87 4.13 3.79
CA TRP A 507 -31.07 3.21 4.58
C TRP A 507 -30.61 3.83 5.92
N ALA A 508 -30.75 5.13 6.07
CA ALA A 508 -30.26 5.88 7.24
C ALA A 508 -30.80 5.37 8.58
N ASP A 509 -32.06 4.88 8.59
CA ASP A 509 -32.70 4.35 9.79
C ASP A 509 -32.21 2.94 10.19
N LYS A 510 -31.40 2.28 9.34
CA LYS A 510 -30.99 0.87 9.48
C LYS A 510 -29.48 0.71 9.69
N ARG A 511 -28.88 1.61 10.49
CA ARG A 511 -27.42 1.67 10.75
C ARG A 511 -26.85 0.45 11.49
N ASP A 512 -27.70 -0.44 12.00
CA ASP A 512 -27.29 -1.62 12.78
C ASP A 512 -27.07 -2.89 11.93
N VAL A 513 -26.82 -2.73 10.63
CA VAL A 513 -26.57 -3.88 9.75
C VAL A 513 -25.20 -4.50 10.10
N GLN A 514 -25.22 -5.76 10.52
CA GLN A 514 -23.99 -6.48 10.81
C GLN A 514 -23.40 -7.05 9.53
N VAL A 515 -22.10 -6.87 9.35
CA VAL A 515 -21.37 -7.49 8.25
C VAL A 515 -20.91 -8.87 8.68
N GLU A 516 -21.39 -9.90 8.01
CA GLU A 516 -20.89 -11.27 8.13
C GLU A 516 -19.93 -11.60 6.99
N PHE A 517 -18.92 -12.37 7.36
CA PHE A 517 -17.87 -12.80 6.46
C PHE A 517 -17.95 -14.30 6.24
N HIS A 518 -18.08 -14.73 4.99
CA HIS A 518 -18.02 -16.14 4.62
C HIS A 518 -16.68 -16.42 3.92
N LEU A 519 -15.79 -17.11 4.61
CA LEU A 519 -14.70 -17.82 3.95
C LEU A 519 -15.34 -19.05 3.27
N GLY A 520 -15.42 -19.03 1.94
CA GLY A 520 -15.79 -20.21 1.18
C GLY A 520 -14.77 -21.33 1.43
N TYR A 521 -15.19 -22.39 2.07
CA TYR A 521 -14.46 -23.67 2.18
C TYR A 521 -15.23 -24.71 1.40
#